data_af3a3503b394765b86d560da9e71a6ab
#
_entry.id   af3a3503b394765b86d560da9e71a6ab
#
_cell.length_a   1.000
_cell.length_b   1.000
_cell.length_c   1.000
_cell.angle_alpha   90.00
_cell.angle_beta   90.00
_cell.angle_gamma   90.00
#
_symmetry.space_group_name_H-M   'P 1'
#
loop_
_entity.id
_entity.type
_entity.pdbx_description
1 polymer ?
#
loop_
_entity_poly.entity_id
_entity_poly.type
_entity_poly.pdbx_seq_one_letter_code
_entity_poly.pdbx_strand_id
1 'polypeptide(L)'
;IEPQKKESQIPEFFYQERDIIRVLLEHADKSMNEEDNVGAYILSELVEVPFKNTIFDKIIKHYINAYEQDIPFDTISDATKIEDNQIKLAIIDIQSSKYEISENWLKKHEIIITEANRTYKTDVASVLNRYKYLKFMELLKDLDEKIKLADTENKMEELYSSLQKKIKLIGVRNELAKEIGTVTHPY
;
A
#
# COMPACT_ATOMS: atom_id res chain seq x y z
N ILE A 1 25.71 -32.56 4.89
CA ILE A 1 25.53 -31.31 4.17
C ILE A 1 24.03 -31.04 4.20
N GLU A 2 23.57 -30.27 5.17
CA GLU A 2 22.18 -29.84 5.22
C GLU A 2 21.92 -28.89 4.04
N PRO A 3 20.80 -29.04 3.31
CA PRO A 3 20.45 -28.10 2.27
C PRO A 3 20.10 -26.76 2.92
N GLN A 4 20.90 -25.72 2.64
CA GLN A 4 20.56 -24.35 3.00
C GLN A 4 19.16 -24.06 2.44
N LYS A 5 18.18 -23.83 3.32
CA LYS A 5 16.91 -23.23 2.96
C LYS A 5 17.23 -21.91 2.26
N LYS A 6 16.98 -21.82 0.95
CA LYS A 6 16.94 -20.53 0.25
C LYS A 6 15.89 -19.70 0.97
N GLU A 7 16.31 -18.68 1.72
CA GLU A 7 15.43 -17.63 2.17
C GLU A 7 14.73 -17.10 0.92
N SER A 8 13.44 -17.31 0.83
CA SER A 8 12.62 -16.72 -0.22
C SER A 8 12.70 -15.21 0.00
N GLN A 9 13.42 -14.50 -0.87
CA GLN A 9 13.48 -13.05 -0.82
C GLN A 9 12.04 -12.54 -0.93
N ILE A 10 11.56 -11.89 0.12
CA ILE A 10 10.23 -11.26 0.15
C ILE A 10 10.22 -10.20 -0.95
N PRO A 11 9.23 -10.21 -1.86
CA PRO A 11 9.15 -9.22 -2.93
C PRO A 11 9.15 -7.80 -2.38
N GLU A 12 9.79 -6.89 -3.09
CA GLU A 12 9.72 -5.46 -2.81
C GLU A 12 8.26 -4.99 -2.74
N PHE A 13 7.91 -4.14 -1.81
CA PHE A 13 6.54 -3.66 -1.52
C PHE A 13 5.55 -4.69 -0.94
N PHE A 14 5.93 -5.94 -0.74
CA PHE A 14 5.02 -6.98 -0.26
C PHE A 14 4.23 -6.56 0.99
N TYR A 15 4.92 -6.01 2.00
CA TYR A 15 4.27 -5.62 3.25
C TYR A 15 3.32 -4.43 3.06
N GLN A 16 3.68 -3.45 2.23
CA GLN A 16 2.85 -2.27 1.99
C GLN A 16 1.62 -2.61 1.16
N GLU A 17 1.77 -3.45 0.15
CA GLU A 17 0.65 -3.97 -0.62
C GLU A 17 -0.27 -4.82 0.24
N ARG A 18 0.31 -5.68 1.11
CA ARG A 18 -0.45 -6.48 2.09
C ARG A 18 -1.25 -5.60 3.05
N ASP A 19 -0.67 -4.50 3.54
CA ASP A 19 -1.34 -3.57 4.44
C ASP A 19 -2.51 -2.85 3.75
N ILE A 20 -2.38 -2.48 2.46
CA ILE A 20 -3.49 -1.94 1.68
C ILE A 20 -4.63 -2.94 1.57
N ILE A 21 -4.33 -4.20 1.24
CA ILE A 21 -5.34 -5.26 1.19
C ILE A 21 -5.99 -5.45 2.57
N ARG A 22 -5.20 -5.42 3.65
CA ARG A 22 -5.73 -5.52 5.03
C ARG A 22 -6.77 -4.43 5.32
N VAL A 23 -6.44 -3.16 5.07
CA VAL A 23 -7.39 -2.07 5.36
C VAL A 23 -8.62 -2.10 4.46
N LEU A 24 -8.51 -2.58 3.22
CA LEU A 24 -9.65 -2.85 2.36
C LEU A 24 -10.56 -3.95 2.94
N LEU A 25 -9.99 -5.09 3.32
CA LEU A 25 -10.74 -6.22 3.91
C LEU A 25 -11.44 -5.86 5.23
N GLU A 26 -10.85 -4.94 6.02
CA GLU A 26 -11.36 -4.57 7.33
C GLU A 26 -12.34 -3.39 7.31
N HIS A 27 -12.22 -2.49 6.33
CA HIS A 27 -12.84 -1.17 6.41
C HIS A 27 -13.45 -0.64 5.11
N ALA A 28 -13.43 -1.38 3.99
CA ALA A 28 -13.81 -0.84 2.68
C ALA A 28 -15.19 -0.15 2.66
N ASP A 29 -16.20 -0.69 3.37
CA ASP A 29 -17.55 -0.13 3.42
C ASP A 29 -17.74 1.00 4.44
N LYS A 30 -16.72 1.26 5.30
CA LYS A 30 -16.81 2.35 6.28
C LYS A 30 -16.64 3.72 5.61
N SER A 31 -17.34 4.72 6.13
CA SER A 31 -17.20 6.10 5.64
C SER A 31 -15.78 6.64 5.84
N MET A 32 -15.13 7.08 4.77
CA MET A 32 -13.86 7.80 4.84
C MET A 32 -14.09 9.31 5.02
N ASN A 33 -14.96 9.90 4.22
CA ASN A 33 -15.37 11.30 4.23
C ASN A 33 -16.89 11.41 4.01
N GLU A 34 -17.40 12.59 3.65
CA GLU A 34 -18.84 12.81 3.40
C GLU A 34 -19.30 12.15 2.10
N GLU A 35 -18.43 11.95 1.12
CA GLU A 35 -18.75 11.48 -0.22
C GLU A 35 -18.34 10.02 -0.44
N ASP A 36 -17.20 9.57 0.16
CA ASP A 36 -16.58 8.29 -0.13
C ASP A 36 -16.58 7.35 1.07
N ASN A 37 -16.69 6.07 0.79
CA ASN A 37 -16.25 5.02 1.70
C ASN A 37 -14.73 4.77 1.55
N VAL A 38 -14.15 3.99 2.46
CA VAL A 38 -12.71 3.68 2.47
C VAL A 38 -12.29 2.97 1.19
N GLY A 39 -13.12 2.05 0.68
CA GLY A 39 -12.84 1.33 -0.57
C GLY A 39 -12.71 2.27 -1.76
N ALA A 40 -13.72 3.11 -2.00
CA ALA A 40 -13.72 4.10 -3.08
C ALA A 40 -12.51 5.05 -2.95
N TYR A 41 -12.25 5.55 -1.73
CA TYR A 41 -11.11 6.43 -1.47
C TYR A 41 -9.77 5.74 -1.81
N ILE A 42 -9.53 4.52 -1.33
CA ILE A 42 -8.29 3.78 -1.63
C ILE A 42 -8.16 3.53 -3.14
N LEU A 43 -9.24 3.10 -3.80
CA LEU A 43 -9.20 2.81 -5.23
C LEU A 43 -8.92 4.07 -6.05
N SER A 44 -9.49 5.22 -5.70
CA SER A 44 -9.20 6.50 -6.37
C SER A 44 -7.73 6.93 -6.23
N GLU A 45 -7.11 6.66 -5.08
CA GLU A 45 -5.72 7.00 -4.79
C GLU A 45 -4.70 6.04 -5.43
N LEU A 46 -5.14 4.84 -5.83
CA LEU A 46 -4.33 3.81 -6.46
C LEU A 46 -4.52 3.72 -7.98
N VAL A 47 -5.29 4.63 -8.58
CA VAL A 47 -5.48 4.68 -10.03
C VAL A 47 -4.12 4.67 -10.73
N GLU A 48 -3.93 3.74 -11.69
CA GLU A 48 -2.70 3.58 -12.48
C GLU A 48 -1.45 3.12 -11.71
N VAL A 49 -1.57 2.72 -10.43
CA VAL A 49 -0.45 2.21 -9.64
C VAL A 49 -0.56 0.69 -9.50
N PRO A 50 0.05 -0.11 -10.39
CA PRO A 50 -0.07 -1.56 -10.35
C PRO A 50 0.68 -2.12 -9.12
N PHE A 51 0.10 -3.16 -8.51
CA PHE A 51 0.76 -3.93 -7.47
C PHE A 51 1.80 -4.86 -8.10
N LYS A 52 2.92 -5.05 -7.41
CA LYS A 52 3.97 -6.01 -7.83
C LYS A 52 3.60 -7.45 -7.49
N ASN A 53 2.87 -7.66 -6.40
CA ASN A 53 2.37 -8.96 -6.02
C ASN A 53 1.13 -9.31 -6.85
N THR A 54 1.23 -10.36 -7.64
CA THR A 54 0.15 -10.78 -8.58
C THR A 54 -1.14 -11.19 -7.88
N ILE A 55 -1.07 -11.73 -6.65
CA ILE A 55 -2.25 -12.12 -5.88
C ILE A 55 -2.95 -10.88 -5.33
N PHE A 56 -2.19 -9.94 -4.79
CA PHE A 56 -2.75 -8.66 -4.30
C PHE A 56 -3.32 -7.80 -5.44
N ASP A 57 -2.67 -7.80 -6.61
CA ASP A 57 -3.18 -7.15 -7.81
C ASP A 57 -4.53 -7.74 -8.27
N LYS A 58 -4.68 -9.06 -8.21
CA LYS A 58 -5.98 -9.71 -8.47
C LYS A 58 -7.04 -9.29 -7.46
N ILE A 59 -6.70 -9.21 -6.16
CA ILE A 59 -7.64 -8.76 -5.12
C ILE A 59 -8.09 -7.32 -5.40
N ILE A 60 -7.16 -6.41 -5.68
CA ILE A 60 -7.51 -5.02 -6.06
C ILE A 60 -8.44 -4.98 -7.26
N LYS A 61 -8.19 -5.78 -8.30
CA LYS A 61 -9.07 -5.87 -9.47
C LYS A 61 -10.48 -6.33 -9.11
N HIS A 62 -10.63 -7.24 -8.14
CA HIS A 62 -11.97 -7.60 -7.63
C HIS A 62 -12.66 -6.40 -6.98
N TYR A 63 -11.95 -5.59 -6.19
CA TYR A 63 -12.50 -4.37 -5.61
C TYR A 63 -12.87 -3.33 -6.67
N ILE A 64 -12.03 -3.13 -7.69
CA ILE A 64 -12.33 -2.23 -8.82
C ILE A 64 -13.61 -2.68 -9.55
N ASN A 65 -13.71 -3.96 -9.90
CA ASN A 65 -14.90 -4.49 -10.56
C ASN A 65 -16.17 -4.35 -9.71
N ALA A 66 -16.05 -4.54 -8.39
CA ALA A 66 -17.19 -4.33 -7.49
C ALA A 66 -17.60 -2.86 -7.43
N TYR A 67 -16.66 -1.95 -7.38
CA TYR A 67 -16.92 -0.51 -7.40
C TYR A 67 -17.63 -0.09 -8.70
N GLU A 68 -17.15 -0.55 -9.85
CA GLU A 68 -17.71 -0.26 -11.17
C GLU A 68 -19.13 -0.83 -11.35
N GLN A 69 -19.44 -1.94 -10.67
CA GLN A 69 -20.74 -2.62 -10.74
C GLN A 69 -21.70 -2.26 -9.60
N ASP A 70 -21.30 -1.34 -8.73
CA ASP A 70 -22.04 -0.94 -7.52
C ASP A 70 -22.36 -2.14 -6.59
N ILE A 71 -21.41 -3.09 -6.50
CA ILE A 71 -21.48 -4.25 -5.61
C ILE A 71 -20.85 -3.88 -4.27
N PRO A 72 -21.52 -4.17 -3.13
CA PRO A 72 -20.95 -3.91 -1.80
C PRO A 72 -19.62 -4.63 -1.57
N PHE A 73 -18.64 -3.96 -0.98
CA PHE A 73 -17.28 -4.49 -0.79
C PHE A 73 -17.21 -5.63 0.23
N ASP A 74 -18.15 -5.74 1.15
CA ASP A 74 -18.26 -6.84 2.11
C ASP A 74 -18.34 -8.21 1.42
N THR A 75 -18.89 -8.26 0.20
CA THR A 75 -18.96 -9.49 -0.59
C THR A 75 -17.59 -10.00 -1.01
N ILE A 76 -16.61 -9.12 -1.14
CA ILE A 76 -15.23 -9.45 -1.54
C ILE A 76 -14.39 -9.88 -0.34
N SER A 77 -14.72 -9.35 0.84
CA SER A 77 -14.05 -9.71 2.09
C SER A 77 -14.37 -11.14 2.56
N ASP A 78 -15.40 -11.76 1.98
CA ASP A 78 -15.82 -13.11 2.32
C ASP A 78 -15.03 -14.14 1.49
N ALA A 79 -13.98 -14.69 2.07
CA ALA A 79 -13.15 -15.70 1.45
C ALA A 79 -13.93 -16.94 0.97
N THR A 80 -15.13 -17.20 1.52
CA THR A 80 -15.93 -18.37 1.12
C THR A 80 -16.57 -18.21 -0.27
N LYS A 81 -16.77 -16.97 -0.71
CA LYS A 81 -17.39 -16.63 -2.01
C LYS A 81 -16.37 -16.58 -3.16
N ILE A 82 -15.07 -16.66 -2.86
CA ILE A 82 -14.00 -16.55 -3.85
C ILE A 82 -13.64 -17.95 -4.38
N GLU A 83 -13.67 -18.10 -5.70
CA GLU A 83 -13.35 -19.35 -6.38
C GLU A 83 -11.83 -19.60 -6.48
N ASP A 84 -11.02 -18.53 -6.67
CA ASP A 84 -9.56 -18.64 -6.78
C ASP A 84 -8.95 -18.99 -5.40
N ASN A 85 -8.44 -20.22 -5.28
CA ASN A 85 -7.86 -20.72 -4.03
C ASN A 85 -6.65 -19.91 -3.55
N GLN A 86 -5.88 -19.29 -4.45
CA GLN A 86 -4.72 -18.47 -4.05
C GLN A 86 -5.18 -17.16 -3.41
N ILE A 87 -6.20 -16.52 -3.97
CA ILE A 87 -6.83 -15.33 -3.40
C ILE A 87 -7.47 -15.67 -2.06
N LYS A 88 -8.23 -16.76 -1.99
CA LYS A 88 -8.86 -17.23 -0.76
C LYS A 88 -7.84 -17.42 0.37
N LEU A 89 -6.74 -18.11 0.13
CA LEU A 89 -5.70 -18.33 1.11
C LEU A 89 -5.02 -17.03 1.54
N ALA A 90 -4.78 -16.11 0.61
CA ALA A 90 -4.21 -14.81 0.93
C ALA A 90 -5.12 -13.97 1.83
N ILE A 91 -6.43 -13.97 1.57
CA ILE A 91 -7.41 -13.26 2.40
C ILE A 91 -7.46 -13.86 3.80
N ILE A 92 -7.52 -15.20 3.90
CA ILE A 92 -7.52 -15.91 5.20
C ILE A 92 -6.23 -15.60 5.98
N ASP A 93 -5.06 -15.62 5.32
CA ASP A 93 -3.79 -15.29 5.96
C ASP A 93 -3.78 -13.85 6.50
N ILE A 94 -4.25 -12.89 5.72
CA ILE A 94 -4.31 -11.49 6.14
C ILE A 94 -5.28 -11.29 7.31
N GLN A 95 -6.45 -11.91 7.26
CA GLN A 95 -7.47 -11.81 8.31
C GLN A 95 -7.10 -12.57 9.58
N SER A 96 -6.39 -13.70 9.48
CA SER A 96 -6.00 -14.53 10.63
C SER A 96 -4.81 -14.00 11.40
N SER A 97 -4.00 -13.09 10.81
CA SER A 97 -2.81 -12.52 11.46
C SER A 97 -3.13 -11.44 12.50
N LYS A 98 -4.39 -11.29 12.91
CA LYS A 98 -4.77 -10.37 13.98
C LYS A 98 -4.20 -10.87 15.32
N TYR A 99 -3.21 -10.14 15.84
CA TYR A 99 -2.84 -10.27 17.25
C TYR A 99 -3.99 -9.73 18.09
N GLU A 100 -4.75 -10.60 18.73
CA GLU A 100 -5.64 -10.19 19.79
C GLU A 100 -4.79 -9.76 21.01
N ILE A 101 -4.88 -8.47 21.32
CA ILE A 101 -4.23 -7.96 22.53
C ILE A 101 -5.01 -8.53 23.70
N SER A 102 -4.33 -9.34 24.53
CA SER A 102 -4.98 -9.98 25.68
C SER A 102 -5.58 -8.91 26.59
N GLU A 103 -6.81 -9.13 27.08
CA GLU A 103 -7.49 -8.25 28.05
C GLU A 103 -6.65 -7.95 29.30
N ASN A 104 -5.67 -8.80 29.61
CA ASN A 104 -4.75 -8.61 30.71
C ASN A 104 -3.82 -7.39 30.57
N TRP A 105 -3.56 -6.91 29.35
CA TRP A 105 -2.77 -5.70 29.12
C TRP A 105 -3.50 -4.45 29.61
N LEU A 106 -4.80 -4.37 29.34
CA LEU A 106 -5.66 -3.28 29.77
C LEU A 106 -5.78 -3.27 31.31
N LYS A 107 -5.97 -4.45 31.92
CA LYS A 107 -6.18 -4.58 33.35
C LYS A 107 -4.92 -4.41 34.20
N LYS A 108 -3.74 -4.84 33.70
CA LYS A 108 -2.46 -4.79 34.43
C LYS A 108 -1.63 -3.54 34.26
N HIS A 109 -1.76 -2.86 33.12
CA HIS A 109 -0.85 -1.79 32.74
C HIS A 109 -1.54 -0.45 32.47
N GLU A 110 -2.88 -0.35 32.68
CA GLU A 110 -3.68 0.86 32.40
C GLU A 110 -3.44 1.44 30.99
N ILE A 111 -2.98 0.60 30.05
CA ILE A 111 -2.73 1.03 28.69
C ILE A 111 -4.07 1.12 27.98
N ILE A 112 -4.53 2.35 27.74
CA ILE A 112 -5.72 2.62 26.93
C ILE A 112 -5.39 2.28 25.48
N ILE A 113 -5.87 1.13 25.01
CA ILE A 113 -5.77 0.77 23.61
C ILE A 113 -6.93 1.46 22.90
N THR A 114 -6.62 2.39 22.03
CA THR A 114 -7.64 3.04 21.20
C THR A 114 -8.26 1.99 20.31
N GLU A 115 -9.58 1.80 20.39
CA GLU A 115 -10.29 0.82 19.57
C GLU A 115 -9.99 1.08 18.08
N ALA A 116 -9.69 0.03 17.32
CA ALA A 116 -9.39 0.08 15.89
C ALA A 116 -10.49 0.80 15.08
N ASN A 117 -11.73 0.79 15.57
CA ASN A 117 -12.86 1.50 14.97
C ASN A 117 -12.78 3.02 15.06
N ARG A 118 -11.96 3.60 15.94
CA ARG A 118 -11.79 5.07 16.04
C ARG A 118 -10.63 5.60 15.23
N THR A 119 -9.68 4.74 14.86
CA THR A 119 -8.43 5.13 14.22
C THR A 119 -8.30 4.67 12.78
N TYR A 120 -9.29 3.94 12.23
CA TYR A 120 -9.17 3.37 10.88
C TYR A 120 -8.88 4.42 9.77
N LYS A 121 -9.44 5.62 9.88
CA LYS A 121 -9.16 6.69 8.90
C LYS A 121 -7.68 7.09 8.89
N THR A 122 -7.08 7.19 10.07
CA THR A 122 -5.65 7.48 10.23
C THR A 122 -4.80 6.30 9.75
N ASP A 123 -5.24 5.06 10.02
CA ASP A 123 -4.56 3.85 9.54
C ASP A 123 -4.57 3.79 8.01
N VAL A 124 -5.73 4.00 7.37
CA VAL A 124 -5.87 4.07 5.92
C VAL A 124 -4.94 5.12 5.32
N ALA A 125 -4.96 6.35 5.83
CA ALA A 125 -4.09 7.43 5.35
C ALA A 125 -2.60 7.07 5.52
N SER A 126 -2.21 6.52 6.67
CA SER A 126 -0.84 6.11 6.95
C SER A 126 -0.35 5.01 6.01
N VAL A 127 -1.18 3.99 5.76
CA VAL A 127 -0.85 2.89 4.85
C VAL A 127 -0.67 3.40 3.42
N LEU A 128 -1.60 4.22 2.93
CA LEU A 128 -1.51 4.81 1.59
C LEU A 128 -0.29 5.71 1.43
N ASN A 129 -0.03 6.59 2.39
CA ASN A 129 1.10 7.52 2.31
C ASN A 129 2.44 6.76 2.31
N ARG A 130 2.58 5.68 3.10
CA ARG A 130 3.77 4.83 3.08
C ARG A 130 3.96 4.13 1.74
N TYR A 131 2.89 3.59 1.16
CA TYR A 131 2.95 2.96 -0.16
C TYR A 131 3.33 3.97 -1.25
N LYS A 132 2.66 5.12 -1.30
CA LYS A 132 2.97 6.22 -2.23
C LYS A 132 4.43 6.68 -2.08
N TYR A 133 4.90 6.88 -0.84
CA TYR A 133 6.28 7.27 -0.59
C TYR A 133 7.28 6.30 -1.23
N LEU A 134 7.09 5.01 -1.05
CA LEU A 134 7.98 4.00 -1.63
C LEU A 134 7.89 3.98 -3.16
N LYS A 135 6.70 4.17 -3.75
CA LYS A 135 6.54 4.30 -5.19
C LYS A 135 7.26 5.54 -5.74
N PHE A 136 7.22 6.66 -5.04
CA PHE A 136 8.01 7.84 -5.41
C PHE A 136 9.51 7.59 -5.31
N MET A 137 9.98 6.83 -4.33
CA MET A 137 11.38 6.43 -4.25
C MET A 137 11.81 5.55 -5.42
N GLU A 138 10.97 4.61 -5.85
CA GLU A 138 11.19 3.80 -7.04
C GLU A 138 11.28 4.66 -8.30
N LEU A 139 10.30 5.56 -8.51
CA LEU A 139 10.29 6.48 -9.66
C LEU A 139 11.51 7.40 -9.69
N LEU A 140 11.99 7.87 -8.53
CA LEU A 140 13.21 8.68 -8.45
C LEU A 140 14.44 7.88 -8.86
N LYS A 141 14.54 6.62 -8.46
CA LYS A 141 15.62 5.71 -8.87
C LYS A 141 15.62 5.49 -10.38
N ASP A 142 14.45 5.22 -10.97
CA ASP A 142 14.31 5.05 -12.41
C ASP A 142 14.68 6.32 -13.19
N LEU A 143 14.34 7.50 -12.64
CA LEU A 143 14.74 8.78 -13.22
C LEU A 143 16.25 9.00 -13.13
N ASP A 144 16.91 8.59 -12.05
CA ASP A 144 18.36 8.69 -11.94
C ASP A 144 19.08 7.83 -12.96
N GLU A 145 18.57 6.64 -13.27
CA GLU A 145 19.08 5.80 -14.33
C GLU A 145 18.90 6.44 -15.71
N LYS A 146 17.71 7.02 -15.98
CA LYS A 146 17.44 7.75 -17.22
C LYS A 146 18.34 8.99 -17.39
N ILE A 147 18.55 9.74 -16.31
CA ILE A 147 19.44 10.91 -16.32
C ILE A 147 20.87 10.50 -16.67
N LYS A 148 21.39 9.45 -16.03
CA LYS A 148 22.75 8.93 -16.34
C LYS A 148 22.87 8.49 -17.80
N LEU A 149 21.87 7.80 -18.32
CA LEU A 149 21.87 7.35 -19.71
C LEU A 149 21.83 8.54 -20.69
N ALA A 150 20.94 9.52 -20.47
CA ALA A 150 20.82 10.71 -21.30
C ALA A 150 22.10 11.56 -21.29
N ASP A 151 22.79 11.65 -20.15
CA ASP A 151 24.07 12.34 -20.00
C ASP A 151 25.17 11.62 -20.81
N THR A 152 25.29 10.30 -20.69
CA THR A 152 26.29 9.51 -21.43
C THR A 152 26.07 9.53 -22.95
N GLU A 153 24.82 9.62 -23.39
CA GLU A 153 24.42 9.68 -24.80
C GLU A 153 24.40 11.12 -25.34
N ASN A 154 24.72 12.15 -24.55
CA ASN A 154 24.64 13.58 -24.88
C ASN A 154 23.24 14.03 -25.35
N LYS A 155 22.17 13.42 -24.85
CA LYS A 155 20.77 13.75 -25.15
C LYS A 155 20.27 14.86 -24.25
N MET A 156 20.65 16.10 -24.50
CA MET A 156 20.40 17.25 -23.63
C MET A 156 18.91 17.51 -23.34
N GLU A 157 18.01 17.35 -24.32
CA GLU A 157 16.57 17.56 -24.12
C GLU A 157 15.97 16.54 -23.14
N GLU A 158 16.32 15.26 -23.30
CA GLU A 158 15.89 14.19 -22.38
C GLU A 158 16.47 14.39 -20.96
N LEU A 159 17.74 14.82 -20.89
CA LEU A 159 18.41 15.14 -19.64
C LEU A 159 17.69 16.24 -18.88
N TYR A 160 17.42 17.40 -19.51
CA TYR A 160 16.72 18.52 -18.88
C TYR A 160 15.29 18.15 -18.46
N SER A 161 14.55 17.45 -19.33
CA SER A 161 13.20 16.99 -19.00
C SER A 161 13.18 16.06 -17.77
N SER A 162 14.13 15.12 -17.70
CA SER A 162 14.25 14.18 -16.59
C SER A 162 14.66 14.87 -15.28
N LEU A 163 15.57 15.84 -15.35
CA LEU A 163 15.95 16.65 -14.19
C LEU A 163 14.78 17.48 -13.64
N GLN A 164 13.98 18.10 -14.50
CA GLN A 164 12.79 18.85 -14.08
C GLN A 164 11.75 17.94 -13.40
N LYS A 165 11.52 16.75 -13.96
CA LYS A 165 10.65 15.73 -13.34
C LYS A 165 11.17 15.31 -11.97
N LYS A 166 12.49 15.06 -11.85
CA LYS A 166 13.12 14.68 -10.59
C LYS A 166 12.91 15.73 -9.51
N ILE A 167 13.10 17.02 -9.80
CA ILE A 167 12.90 18.11 -8.84
C ILE A 167 11.45 18.13 -8.32
N LYS A 168 10.45 17.99 -9.20
CA LYS A 168 9.04 17.93 -8.82
C LYS A 168 8.75 16.73 -7.92
N LEU A 169 9.23 15.54 -8.28
CA LEU A 169 9.02 14.31 -7.49
C LEU A 169 9.70 14.38 -6.12
N ILE A 170 10.88 14.99 -6.01
CA ILE A 170 11.53 15.23 -4.71
C ILE A 170 10.65 16.10 -3.80
N GLY A 171 10.00 17.14 -4.37
CA GLY A 171 9.06 17.98 -3.61
C GLY A 171 7.93 17.15 -3.01
N VAL A 172 7.21 16.37 -3.84
CA VAL A 172 6.10 15.52 -3.41
C VAL A 172 6.56 14.46 -2.40
N ARG A 173 7.70 13.79 -2.66
CA ARG A 173 8.29 12.82 -1.72
C ARG A 173 8.54 13.45 -0.35
N ASN A 174 9.08 14.67 -0.30
CA ASN A 174 9.39 15.34 0.96
C ASN A 174 8.13 15.71 1.75
N GLU A 175 7.04 16.08 1.07
CA GLU A 175 5.74 16.32 1.71
C GLU A 175 5.20 15.02 2.32
N LEU A 176 5.15 13.94 1.55
CA LEU A 176 4.75 12.63 2.05
C LEU A 176 5.62 12.15 3.24
N ALA A 177 6.94 12.38 3.18
CA ALA A 177 7.83 12.00 4.26
C ALA A 177 7.51 12.73 5.57
N LYS A 178 7.11 14.01 5.50
CA LYS A 178 6.67 14.76 6.68
C LYS A 178 5.39 14.18 7.28
N GLU A 179 4.43 13.81 6.43
CA GLU A 179 3.16 13.22 6.88
C GLU A 179 3.35 11.87 7.57
N ILE A 180 4.26 11.02 7.07
CA ILE A 180 4.57 9.72 7.68
C ILE A 180 5.61 9.81 8.81
N GLY A 181 6.14 10.99 9.11
CA GLY A 181 7.14 11.20 10.16
C GLY A 181 8.52 10.59 9.85
N THR A 182 8.86 10.40 8.58
CA THR A 182 10.13 9.82 8.15
C THR A 182 11.15 10.90 7.80
N VAL A 183 12.40 10.73 8.26
CA VAL A 183 13.51 11.62 7.91
C VAL A 183 13.96 11.32 6.48
N THR A 184 13.94 12.32 5.62
CA THR A 184 14.51 12.21 4.27
C THR A 184 15.97 12.62 4.30
N HIS A 185 16.87 11.72 3.89
CA HIS A 185 18.25 12.11 3.62
C HIS A 185 18.28 12.90 2.29
N PRO A 186 19.02 14.02 2.23
CA PRO A 186 19.30 14.69 0.96
C PRO A 186 20.10 13.72 0.08
N TYR A 187 19.72 13.59 -1.16
CA TYR A 187 20.49 12.86 -2.18
C TYR A 187 21.58 13.77 -2.73
#